data_801653c25c0100cfc066f94cd9f46b84
#
_entry.id   801653c25c0100cfc066f94cd9f46b84
#
_cell.length_a   1.000
_cell.length_b   1.000
_cell.length_c   1.000
_cell.angle_alpha   90.00
_cell.angle_beta   90.00
_cell.angle_gamma   90.00
#
_symmetry.space_group_name_H-M   'P 1'
#
loop_
_entity.id
_entity.type
_entity.pdbx_description
1 polymer ?
#
loop_
_entity_poly.entity_id
_entity_poly.type
_entity_poly.pdbx_seq_one_letter_code
_entity_poly.pdbx_strand_id
1 'polypeptide(L)'
;MTSLNTQQTVQFSVNHPNITINNPSQEINVVILKNNNWNEKITNIQPTFFKPNQLLYTYTNKTNFWGGNEYFYFDNKFIRNSSLNVVKVVKEDIYHHYLYPFTYNQNREYKYNPDINGQFVVRTLEADDSKTEADYALMHFSILVDEPFTDKDLFVYGAFNDFSITQENKMQYHPKEKMYTGEILLKQGFYNYTFAT
;
A
#
# COMPACT_ATOMS: atom_id res chain seq x y z
N MET A 1 24.47 -4.40 10.03
CA MET A 1 23.35 -5.34 9.71
C MET A 1 23.65 -5.93 8.34
N THR A 2 23.57 -7.24 8.20
CA THR A 2 23.76 -7.90 6.91
C THR A 2 22.53 -7.64 6.04
N SER A 3 22.70 -7.42 4.74
CA SER A 3 21.62 -7.18 3.77
C SER A 3 20.51 -8.26 3.79
N LEU A 4 20.86 -9.48 4.22
CA LEU A 4 19.94 -10.60 4.37
C LEU A 4 18.77 -10.39 5.34
N ASN A 5 18.91 -9.49 6.31
CA ASN A 5 17.87 -9.23 7.32
C ASN A 5 16.98 -8.03 6.98
N THR A 6 17.29 -7.31 5.91
CA THR A 6 16.62 -6.04 5.57
C THR A 6 16.10 -5.98 4.15
N GLN A 7 16.41 -7.00 3.33
CA GLN A 7 16.04 -7.04 1.91
C GLN A 7 15.37 -8.37 1.56
N GLN A 8 14.43 -8.31 0.63
CA GLN A 8 13.82 -9.47 -0.02
C GLN A 8 14.41 -9.60 -1.43
N THR A 9 14.86 -10.80 -1.78
CA THR A 9 15.39 -11.11 -3.11
C THR A 9 14.37 -11.93 -3.89
N VAL A 10 14.08 -11.52 -5.12
CA VAL A 10 13.18 -12.22 -6.02
C VAL A 10 14.00 -13.05 -7.02
N GLN A 11 13.75 -14.36 -7.04
CA GLN A 11 14.28 -15.27 -8.05
C GLN A 11 13.12 -16.01 -8.71
N PHE A 12 13.14 -16.15 -10.03
CA PHE A 12 12.04 -16.75 -10.77
C PHE A 12 12.50 -17.32 -12.11
N SER A 13 11.61 -18.05 -12.76
CA SER A 13 11.77 -18.51 -14.14
C SER A 13 10.55 -18.17 -14.96
N VAL A 14 10.78 -17.92 -16.25
CA VAL A 14 9.73 -17.77 -17.27
C VAL A 14 9.78 -18.97 -18.18
N ASN A 15 8.72 -19.78 -18.19
CA ASN A 15 8.55 -20.90 -19.10
C ASN A 15 7.79 -20.44 -20.34
N HIS A 16 8.31 -20.77 -21.54
CA HIS A 16 7.73 -20.36 -22.83
C HIS A 16 7.65 -21.52 -23.83
N PRO A 17 6.95 -22.62 -23.50
CA PRO A 17 6.98 -23.84 -24.30
C PRO A 17 6.38 -23.67 -25.71
N ASN A 18 5.54 -22.66 -25.90
CA ASN A 18 4.81 -22.41 -27.16
C ASN A 18 5.29 -21.17 -27.93
N ILE A 19 6.36 -20.53 -27.46
CA ILE A 19 6.91 -19.30 -28.05
C ILE A 19 8.40 -19.51 -28.28
N THR A 20 8.87 -19.32 -29.50
CA THR A 20 10.31 -19.32 -29.80
C THR A 20 10.87 -17.94 -29.48
N ILE A 21 11.86 -17.88 -28.59
CA ILE A 21 12.61 -16.68 -28.24
C ILE A 21 14.03 -16.86 -28.72
N ASN A 22 14.42 -16.08 -29.73
CA ASN A 22 15.77 -16.17 -30.32
C ASN A 22 16.79 -15.27 -29.63
N ASN A 23 16.37 -14.08 -29.25
CA ASN A 23 17.20 -13.12 -28.55
C ASN A 23 16.48 -12.56 -27.31
N PRO A 24 16.53 -13.27 -26.16
CA PRO A 24 15.80 -12.88 -24.95
C PRO A 24 16.12 -11.47 -24.47
N SER A 25 17.32 -10.98 -24.71
CA SER A 25 17.71 -9.61 -24.30
C SER A 25 17.04 -8.50 -25.09
N GLN A 26 16.51 -8.80 -26.26
CA GLN A 26 15.80 -7.82 -27.10
C GLN A 26 14.29 -8.08 -27.15
N GLU A 27 13.91 -9.36 -27.04
CA GLU A 27 12.51 -9.78 -27.20
C GLU A 27 11.73 -9.78 -25.88
N ILE A 28 12.42 -9.87 -24.72
CA ILE A 28 11.78 -9.95 -23.41
C ILE A 28 12.16 -8.76 -22.55
N ASN A 29 11.15 -8.07 -22.06
CA ASN A 29 11.31 -7.05 -21.04
C ASN A 29 10.58 -7.49 -19.76
N VAL A 30 11.31 -7.51 -18.63
CA VAL A 30 10.77 -7.90 -17.33
C VAL A 30 10.75 -6.68 -16.42
N VAL A 31 9.61 -6.50 -15.76
CA VAL A 31 9.42 -5.51 -14.69
C VAL A 31 8.99 -6.26 -13.44
N ILE A 32 9.69 -6.06 -12.35
CA ILE A 32 9.33 -6.57 -11.02
C ILE A 32 8.82 -5.41 -10.19
N LEU A 33 7.61 -5.52 -9.66
CA LEU A 33 6.99 -4.52 -8.81
C LEU A 33 6.98 -5.01 -7.36
N LYS A 34 7.28 -4.12 -6.42
CA LYS A 34 7.03 -4.37 -5.00
C LYS A 34 5.57 -4.00 -4.71
N ASN A 35 4.79 -4.94 -4.19
CA ASN A 35 3.40 -4.73 -3.76
C ASN A 35 2.49 -4.08 -4.83
N ASN A 36 2.72 -4.40 -6.13
CA ASN A 36 2.05 -3.76 -7.27
C ASN A 36 2.27 -2.24 -7.39
N ASN A 37 3.26 -1.69 -6.69
CA ASN A 37 3.59 -0.28 -6.72
C ASN A 37 4.53 0.04 -7.89
N TRP A 38 4.06 0.80 -8.87
CA TRP A 38 4.87 1.21 -10.02
C TRP A 38 5.98 2.21 -9.69
N ASN A 39 5.94 2.83 -8.52
CA ASN A 39 7.03 3.70 -8.03
C ASN A 39 8.19 2.89 -7.43
N GLU A 40 7.93 1.64 -7.01
CA GLU A 40 8.93 0.71 -6.49
C GLU A 40 9.13 -0.47 -7.45
N LYS A 41 9.84 -0.23 -8.54
CA LYS A 41 10.04 -1.23 -9.61
C LYS A 41 11.51 -1.46 -9.93
N ILE A 42 11.80 -2.68 -10.37
CA ILE A 42 13.08 -3.07 -10.96
C ILE A 42 12.82 -3.39 -12.43
N THR A 43 13.59 -2.78 -13.32
CA THR A 43 13.45 -2.92 -14.78
C THR A 43 14.80 -3.28 -15.42
N ASN A 44 14.78 -3.58 -16.71
CA ASN A 44 15.98 -3.84 -17.51
C ASN A 44 16.83 -5.00 -16.99
N ILE A 45 16.20 -6.01 -16.39
CA ILE A 45 16.88 -7.26 -15.99
C ILE A 45 16.86 -8.27 -17.12
N GLN A 46 18.02 -8.85 -17.38
CA GLN A 46 18.21 -9.89 -18.38
C GLN A 46 18.19 -11.25 -17.71
N PRO A 47 17.81 -12.33 -18.41
CA PRO A 47 17.95 -13.68 -17.87
C PRO A 47 19.41 -13.97 -17.50
N THR A 48 19.63 -14.66 -16.39
CA THR A 48 20.97 -15.15 -16.02
C THR A 48 21.38 -16.38 -16.82
N PHE A 49 20.40 -17.21 -17.21
CA PHE A 49 20.59 -18.38 -18.05
C PHE A 49 19.43 -18.57 -19.01
N PHE A 50 19.75 -19.09 -20.19
CA PHE A 50 18.79 -19.46 -21.24
C PHE A 50 18.76 -20.99 -21.40
N LYS A 51 17.55 -21.53 -21.45
CA LYS A 51 17.25 -22.89 -21.87
C LYS A 51 16.25 -22.83 -23.02
N PRO A 52 16.10 -23.89 -23.83
CA PRO A 52 15.23 -23.86 -25.01
C PRO A 52 13.80 -23.36 -24.79
N ASN A 53 13.24 -23.64 -23.61
CA ASN A 53 11.85 -23.25 -23.26
C ASN A 53 11.75 -22.53 -21.91
N GLN A 54 12.88 -22.03 -21.38
CA GLN A 54 12.89 -21.42 -20.07
C GLN A 54 13.98 -20.35 -19.94
N LEU A 55 13.61 -19.21 -19.38
CA LEU A 55 14.51 -18.15 -18.96
C LEU A 55 14.63 -18.15 -17.44
N LEU A 56 15.83 -18.11 -16.91
CA LEU A 56 16.10 -18.09 -15.46
C LEU A 56 16.58 -16.71 -15.02
N TYR A 57 16.06 -16.24 -13.90
CA TYR A 57 16.42 -14.97 -13.27
C TYR A 57 16.84 -15.27 -11.82
N THR A 58 18.11 -15.62 -11.62
CA THR A 58 18.68 -16.09 -10.35
C THR A 58 19.64 -15.10 -9.71
N TYR A 59 19.31 -13.82 -9.83
CA TYR A 59 20.09 -12.75 -9.22
C TYR A 59 20.04 -12.80 -7.69
N THR A 60 21.12 -12.41 -7.05
CA THR A 60 21.22 -12.28 -5.60
C THR A 60 21.32 -10.81 -5.14
N ASN A 61 21.56 -9.89 -6.06
CA ASN A 61 21.82 -8.48 -5.75
C ASN A 61 21.13 -7.46 -6.68
N LYS A 62 20.50 -7.90 -7.77
CA LYS A 62 19.84 -6.99 -8.74
C LYS A 62 18.32 -7.00 -8.62
N THR A 63 17.75 -7.98 -7.94
CA THR A 63 16.31 -8.15 -7.79
C THR A 63 15.89 -8.06 -6.31
N ASN A 64 16.52 -7.13 -5.59
CA ASN A 64 16.32 -6.95 -4.16
C ASN A 64 15.43 -5.73 -3.91
N PHE A 65 14.47 -5.89 -3.01
CA PHE A 65 13.68 -4.81 -2.45
C PHE A 65 13.98 -4.66 -0.96
N TRP A 66 14.01 -3.43 -0.49
CA TRP A 66 14.05 -3.19 0.95
C TRP A 66 12.77 -3.68 1.61
N GLY A 67 12.92 -4.31 2.75
CA GLY A 67 11.81 -4.59 3.64
C GLY A 67 11.16 -3.28 4.11
N GLY A 68 9.92 -3.37 4.56
CA GLY A 68 9.16 -2.27 5.12
C GLY A 68 8.45 -2.70 6.40
N ASN A 69 7.74 -1.78 7.01
CA ASN A 69 6.81 -2.08 8.08
C ASN A 69 5.47 -2.54 7.48
N GLU A 70 4.72 -3.30 8.28
CA GLU A 70 3.36 -3.69 7.94
C GLU A 70 2.47 -2.44 7.78
N TYR A 71 1.53 -2.51 6.84
CA TYR A 71 0.53 -1.47 6.64
C TYR A 71 -0.47 -1.44 7.79
N PHE A 72 -0.99 -0.27 8.09
CA PHE A 72 -2.20 -0.14 8.89
C PHE A 72 -3.41 -0.60 8.08
N TYR A 73 -4.52 -0.85 8.73
CA TYR A 73 -5.74 -1.27 8.04
C TYR A 73 -7.00 -0.76 8.73
N PHE A 74 -8.06 -0.66 7.97
CA PHE A 74 -9.42 -0.51 8.46
C PHE A 74 -10.39 -1.29 7.59
N ASP A 75 -11.60 -1.50 8.12
CA ASP A 75 -12.67 -2.17 7.43
C ASP A 75 -13.97 -1.40 7.66
N ASN A 76 -14.51 -0.74 6.62
CA ASN A 76 -15.75 0.01 6.68
C ASN A 76 -16.91 -0.66 5.90
N LYS A 77 -16.91 -2.01 5.87
CA LYS A 77 -17.95 -2.82 5.22
C LYS A 77 -19.39 -2.54 5.70
N PHE A 78 -19.56 -1.91 6.85
CA PHE A 78 -20.81 -1.36 7.35
C PHE A 78 -20.77 0.15 7.27
N ILE A 79 -21.66 0.77 6.44
CA ILE A 79 -21.64 2.21 6.24
C ILE A 79 -22.11 2.99 7.47
N ARG A 80 -23.02 2.41 8.25
CA ARG A 80 -23.71 3.09 9.37
C ARG A 80 -23.06 2.87 10.72
N ASN A 81 -22.19 1.90 10.83
CA ASN A 81 -21.68 1.43 12.12
C ASN A 81 -20.14 1.49 12.16
N SER A 82 -19.61 1.73 13.35
CA SER A 82 -18.20 1.50 13.63
C SER A 82 -17.86 0.02 13.40
N SER A 83 -16.63 -0.22 13.00
CA SER A 83 -16.11 -1.55 12.72
C SER A 83 -14.62 -1.60 12.99
N LEU A 84 -13.93 -2.60 12.46
CA LEU A 84 -12.49 -2.79 12.71
C LEU A 84 -11.67 -1.56 12.34
N ASN A 85 -11.05 -0.94 13.35
CA ASN A 85 -10.28 0.30 13.29
C ASN A 85 -11.07 1.58 12.91
N VAL A 86 -12.40 1.50 12.78
CA VAL A 86 -13.31 2.66 12.66
C VAL A 86 -13.93 2.93 14.02
N VAL A 87 -13.50 4.00 14.70
CA VAL A 87 -13.93 4.32 16.08
C VAL A 87 -15.28 5.02 16.13
N LYS A 88 -15.60 5.82 15.13
CA LYS A 88 -16.80 6.66 15.10
C LYS A 88 -17.34 6.78 13.69
N VAL A 89 -18.66 6.78 13.56
CA VAL A 89 -19.37 7.07 12.32
C VAL A 89 -20.33 8.22 12.58
N VAL A 90 -20.37 9.21 11.70
CA VAL A 90 -21.29 10.34 11.72
C VAL A 90 -22.00 10.41 10.37
N LYS A 91 -23.31 10.58 10.37
CA LYS A 91 -24.08 10.85 9.15
C LYS A 91 -24.29 12.36 9.00
N GLU A 92 -23.76 12.88 7.92
CA GLU A 92 -24.03 14.23 7.41
C GLU A 92 -24.68 14.10 6.02
N ASP A 93 -24.23 14.84 5.02
CA ASP A 93 -24.67 14.62 3.62
C ASP A 93 -24.26 13.24 3.14
N ILE A 94 -23.04 12.81 3.50
CA ILE A 94 -22.51 11.45 3.36
C ILE A 94 -22.14 10.89 4.73
N TYR A 95 -21.70 9.63 4.80
CA TYR A 95 -21.14 9.05 6.03
C TYR A 95 -19.69 9.45 6.21
N HIS A 96 -19.34 9.90 7.42
CA HIS A 96 -17.98 10.22 7.86
C HIS A 96 -17.51 9.13 8.82
N HIS A 97 -16.42 8.46 8.48
CA HIS A 97 -15.81 7.40 9.25
C HIS A 97 -14.47 7.87 9.84
N TYR A 98 -14.37 7.89 11.15
CA TYR A 98 -13.18 8.31 11.87
C TYR A 98 -12.38 7.08 12.29
N LEU A 99 -11.13 7.01 11.87
CA LEU A 99 -10.22 5.95 12.27
C LEU A 99 -9.62 6.23 13.66
N TYR A 100 -9.15 5.18 14.35
CA TYR A 100 -8.34 5.37 15.56
C TYR A 100 -7.09 6.18 15.23
N PRO A 101 -6.79 7.25 16.01
CA PRO A 101 -5.58 8.02 15.80
C PRO A 101 -4.33 7.14 15.94
N PHE A 102 -3.43 7.24 14.98
CA PHE A 102 -2.11 6.65 15.10
C PHE A 102 -1.23 7.55 15.99
N THR A 103 -0.45 6.97 16.90
CA THR A 103 0.54 7.71 17.66
C THR A 103 1.91 7.46 17.05
N TYR A 104 2.54 8.53 16.56
CA TYR A 104 3.90 8.45 16.03
C TYR A 104 4.89 8.19 17.17
N ASN A 105 5.68 7.12 17.02
CA ASN A 105 6.76 6.79 17.94
C ASN A 105 7.99 6.38 17.12
N GLN A 106 9.07 7.14 17.24
CA GLN A 106 10.33 6.89 16.55
C GLN A 106 10.98 5.54 16.93
N ASN A 107 10.72 5.05 18.13
CA ASN A 107 11.30 3.82 18.67
C ASN A 107 10.34 2.62 18.58
N ARG A 108 9.42 2.62 17.61
CA ARG A 108 8.46 1.54 17.46
C ARG A 108 9.17 0.24 17.09
N GLU A 109 9.02 -0.77 17.94
CA GLU A 109 9.45 -2.13 17.59
C GLU A 109 8.59 -2.70 16.46
N TYR A 110 9.23 -3.46 15.56
CA TYR A 110 8.52 -4.18 14.53
C TYR A 110 7.56 -5.20 15.18
N LYS A 111 6.31 -5.16 14.80
CA LYS A 111 5.30 -6.18 15.14
C LYS A 111 4.76 -6.77 13.86
N TYR A 112 4.87 -8.08 13.75
CA TYR A 112 4.26 -8.80 12.64
C TYR A 112 2.73 -8.68 12.75
N ASN A 113 2.12 -8.07 11.77
CA ASN A 113 0.69 -7.93 11.63
C ASN A 113 0.33 -8.18 10.16
N PRO A 114 -0.14 -9.39 9.81
CA PRO A 114 -0.41 -9.73 8.42
C PRO A 114 -1.33 -8.71 7.77
N ASP A 115 -0.89 -8.17 6.65
CA ASP A 115 -1.61 -7.22 5.84
C ASP A 115 -1.81 -7.74 4.40
N ILE A 116 -2.39 -6.94 3.54
CA ILE A 116 -2.53 -7.25 2.10
C ILE A 116 -1.58 -6.38 1.25
N ASN A 117 -0.41 -6.06 1.80
CA ASN A 117 0.67 -5.36 1.12
C ASN A 117 0.27 -3.99 0.55
N GLY A 118 -0.49 -3.21 1.32
CA GLY A 118 -0.95 -1.88 0.90
C GLY A 118 -2.12 -1.90 -0.08
N GLN A 119 -2.66 -3.07 -0.41
CA GLN A 119 -3.80 -3.23 -1.31
C GLN A 119 -5.13 -2.92 -0.61
N PHE A 120 -6.23 -2.94 -1.37
CA PHE A 120 -7.58 -2.79 -0.85
C PHE A 120 -8.56 -3.72 -1.57
N VAL A 121 -9.68 -3.99 -0.90
CA VAL A 121 -10.78 -4.78 -1.46
C VAL A 121 -12.08 -4.03 -1.19
N VAL A 122 -12.77 -3.62 -2.25
CA VAL A 122 -14.13 -3.05 -2.13
C VAL A 122 -15.08 -4.14 -1.69
N ARG A 123 -15.77 -3.92 -0.56
CA ARG A 123 -16.77 -4.85 -0.03
C ARG A 123 -17.80 -4.15 0.85
N THR A 124 -19.03 -4.59 0.77
CA THR A 124 -20.11 -4.26 1.70
C THR A 124 -20.79 -5.54 2.19
N LEU A 125 -21.39 -5.48 3.37
CA LEU A 125 -22.29 -6.53 3.86
C LEU A 125 -23.75 -6.06 3.87
N GLU A 126 -24.03 -4.91 3.28
CA GLU A 126 -25.37 -4.29 3.24
C GLU A 126 -26.02 -4.43 1.84
N ALA A 127 -25.33 -5.06 0.89
CA ALA A 127 -25.80 -5.30 -0.47
C ALA A 127 -25.21 -6.60 -1.06
N ASP A 128 -25.83 -7.11 -2.11
CA ASP A 128 -25.44 -8.38 -2.74
C ASP A 128 -24.22 -8.23 -3.66
N ASP A 129 -24.11 -7.12 -4.39
CA ASP A 129 -22.97 -6.85 -5.27
C ASP A 129 -22.11 -5.68 -4.76
N SER A 130 -21.05 -6.03 -4.04
CA SER A 130 -20.12 -5.04 -3.50
C SER A 130 -19.44 -4.17 -4.56
N LYS A 131 -19.32 -4.61 -5.81
CA LYS A 131 -18.64 -3.83 -6.87
C LYS A 131 -19.45 -2.62 -7.31
N THR A 132 -20.77 -2.80 -7.40
CA THR A 132 -21.71 -1.80 -7.90
C THR A 132 -22.44 -1.06 -6.79
N GLU A 133 -22.72 -1.74 -5.68
CA GLU A 133 -23.60 -1.26 -4.61
C GLU A 133 -22.90 -0.77 -3.35
N ALA A 134 -21.57 -0.91 -3.24
CA ALA A 134 -20.80 -0.33 -2.13
C ALA A 134 -20.90 1.19 -2.16
N ASP A 135 -21.29 1.79 -1.03
CA ASP A 135 -21.41 3.23 -0.85
C ASP A 135 -20.05 3.90 -0.59
N TYR A 136 -20.02 5.23 -0.71
CA TYR A 136 -18.87 6.04 -0.36
C TYR A 136 -18.99 6.61 1.05
N ALA A 137 -17.87 6.63 1.77
CA ALA A 137 -17.72 7.34 3.03
C ALA A 137 -16.48 8.24 2.99
N LEU A 138 -16.56 9.38 3.65
CA LEU A 138 -15.39 10.22 3.89
C LEU A 138 -14.61 9.64 5.07
N MET A 139 -13.42 9.13 4.79
CA MET A 139 -12.54 8.52 5.77
C MET A 139 -11.63 9.57 6.40
N HIS A 140 -11.66 9.71 7.72
CA HIS A 140 -10.82 10.64 8.49
C HIS A 140 -9.63 9.89 9.10
N PHE A 141 -8.45 10.24 8.63
CA PHE A 141 -7.16 9.75 9.11
C PHE A 141 -6.56 10.75 10.10
N SER A 142 -5.92 10.26 11.14
CA SER A 142 -5.22 11.11 12.08
C SER A 142 -3.95 10.45 12.65
N ILE A 143 -2.94 11.28 12.89
CA ILE A 143 -1.69 10.87 13.53
C ILE A 143 -1.30 11.89 14.57
N LEU A 144 -1.12 11.43 15.81
CA LEU A 144 -0.67 12.25 16.93
C LEU A 144 0.84 12.41 16.85
N VAL A 145 1.28 13.65 16.84
CA VAL A 145 2.70 14.06 16.79
C VAL A 145 2.88 15.31 17.62
N ASP A 146 3.77 15.29 18.57
CA ASP A 146 4.00 16.43 19.48
C ASP A 146 4.41 17.71 18.75
N GLU A 147 5.21 17.57 17.67
CA GLU A 147 5.67 18.68 16.85
C GLU A 147 5.54 18.33 15.36
N PRO A 148 5.26 19.29 14.46
CA PRO A 148 5.17 19.03 13.04
C PRO A 148 6.49 18.54 12.46
N PHE A 149 6.44 17.73 11.42
CA PHE A 149 7.63 17.35 10.67
C PHE A 149 8.23 18.58 9.98
N THR A 150 9.51 18.83 10.22
CA THR A 150 10.23 19.94 9.60
C THR A 150 10.54 19.62 8.15
N ASP A 151 10.23 20.56 7.26
CA ASP A 151 10.53 20.49 5.83
C ASP A 151 9.94 19.28 5.08
N LYS A 152 8.89 18.68 5.64
CA LYS A 152 8.21 17.53 5.03
C LYS A 152 6.71 17.65 5.19
N ASP A 153 6.02 17.38 4.10
CA ASP A 153 4.58 17.15 4.10
C ASP A 153 4.29 15.67 4.45
N LEU A 154 3.14 15.43 5.03
CA LEU A 154 2.66 14.09 5.38
C LEU A 154 1.46 13.74 4.50
N PHE A 155 1.43 12.50 4.04
CA PHE A 155 0.41 12.00 3.11
C PHE A 155 -0.14 10.66 3.59
N VAL A 156 -1.43 10.41 3.34
CA VAL A 156 -2.01 9.06 3.45
C VAL A 156 -1.69 8.28 2.18
N TYR A 157 -1.19 7.05 2.31
CA TYR A 157 -0.55 6.34 1.21
C TYR A 157 -0.98 4.87 1.15
N GLY A 158 -1.36 4.40 -0.03
CA GLY A 158 -1.78 3.02 -0.27
C GLY A 158 -2.20 2.78 -1.72
N ALA A 159 -2.61 1.56 -2.07
CA ALA A 159 -3.04 1.25 -3.43
C ALA A 159 -4.32 1.99 -3.87
N PHE A 160 -5.15 2.42 -2.93
CA PHE A 160 -6.38 3.17 -3.23
C PHE A 160 -6.14 4.56 -3.84
N ASN A 161 -4.92 5.06 -3.77
CA ASN A 161 -4.48 6.28 -4.45
C ASN A 161 -3.26 6.00 -5.37
N ASP A 162 -3.13 4.76 -5.87
CA ASP A 162 -2.05 4.31 -6.74
C ASP A 162 -0.65 4.56 -6.16
N PHE A 163 -0.51 4.54 -4.83
CA PHE A 163 0.73 4.89 -4.14
C PHE A 163 1.28 6.26 -4.58
N SER A 164 0.39 7.22 -4.83
CA SER A 164 0.75 8.55 -5.30
C SER A 164 0.76 9.56 -4.16
N ILE A 165 1.62 10.57 -4.28
CA ILE A 165 1.70 11.73 -3.39
C ILE A 165 1.07 12.93 -4.13
N THR A 166 -0.11 13.34 -3.68
CA THR A 166 -0.90 14.43 -4.29
C THR A 166 -1.48 15.34 -3.22
N GLN A 167 -2.04 16.47 -3.62
CA GLN A 167 -2.72 17.37 -2.67
C GLN A 167 -3.98 16.75 -2.04
N GLU A 168 -4.60 15.79 -2.73
CA GLU A 168 -5.83 15.12 -2.29
C GLU A 168 -5.62 14.18 -1.10
N ASN A 169 -4.41 13.65 -0.93
CA ASN A 169 -4.05 12.77 0.18
C ASN A 169 -3.07 13.40 1.18
N LYS A 170 -2.81 14.73 1.02
CA LYS A 170 -1.99 15.50 1.94
C LYS A 170 -2.71 15.70 3.28
N MET A 171 -1.97 15.54 4.36
CA MET A 171 -2.47 15.78 5.71
C MET A 171 -2.12 17.21 6.18
N GLN A 172 -2.99 17.77 7.02
CA GLN A 172 -2.81 19.08 7.63
C GLN A 172 -2.47 18.94 9.12
N TYR A 173 -1.46 19.67 9.58
CA TYR A 173 -1.11 19.72 10.99
C TYR A 173 -1.98 20.73 11.77
N HIS A 174 -2.46 20.32 12.92
CA HIS A 174 -3.23 21.10 13.87
C HIS A 174 -2.43 21.29 15.15
N PRO A 175 -1.82 22.48 15.36
CA PRO A 175 -0.91 22.71 16.49
C PRO A 175 -1.55 22.57 17.88
N LYS A 176 -2.83 22.93 18.01
CA LYS A 176 -3.57 22.85 19.29
C LYS A 176 -3.80 21.41 19.72
N GLU A 177 -4.17 20.57 18.78
CA GLU A 177 -4.48 19.16 18.97
C GLU A 177 -3.22 18.27 18.88
N LYS A 178 -2.09 18.83 18.45
CA LYS A 178 -0.84 18.12 18.20
C LYS A 178 -1.03 16.90 17.30
N MET A 179 -1.72 17.09 16.19
CA MET A 179 -1.97 16.00 15.27
C MET A 179 -2.06 16.47 13.82
N TYR A 180 -1.73 15.56 12.89
CA TYR A 180 -2.09 15.68 11.50
C TYR A 180 -3.43 15.03 11.25
N THR A 181 -4.26 15.64 10.39
CA THR A 181 -5.49 15.05 9.88
C THR A 181 -5.52 15.07 8.36
N GLY A 182 -6.18 14.06 7.77
CA GLY A 182 -6.42 13.98 6.33
C GLY A 182 -7.75 13.29 6.07
N GLU A 183 -8.37 13.62 4.94
CA GLU A 183 -9.70 13.12 4.58
C GLU A 183 -9.65 12.57 3.15
N ILE A 184 -10.19 11.37 2.94
CA ILE A 184 -10.25 10.74 1.62
C ILE A 184 -11.62 10.09 1.43
N LEU A 185 -12.27 10.36 0.32
CA LEU A 185 -13.52 9.72 -0.07
C LEU A 185 -13.24 8.33 -0.64
N LEU A 186 -13.67 7.27 0.06
CA LEU A 186 -13.45 5.88 -0.34
C LEU A 186 -14.76 5.09 -0.36
N LYS A 187 -14.85 4.08 -1.23
CA LYS A 187 -15.93 3.08 -1.16
C LYS A 187 -15.81 2.24 0.11
N GLN A 188 -16.93 1.62 0.51
CA GLN A 188 -16.90 0.59 1.55
C GLN A 188 -15.92 -0.53 1.17
N GLY A 189 -15.11 -0.99 2.14
CA GLY A 189 -14.12 -2.03 1.88
C GLY A 189 -13.17 -2.30 3.03
N PHE A 190 -12.21 -3.16 2.75
CA PHE A 190 -11.04 -3.38 3.56
C PHE A 190 -9.84 -2.71 2.88
N TYR A 191 -9.11 -1.89 3.62
CA TYR A 191 -8.03 -1.07 3.10
C TYR A 191 -6.77 -1.19 3.94
N ASN A 192 -5.64 -1.40 3.27
CA ASN A 192 -4.35 -1.13 3.85
C ASN A 192 -3.89 0.29 3.54
N TYR A 193 -3.24 0.94 4.49
CA TYR A 193 -2.68 2.28 4.32
C TYR A 193 -1.43 2.46 5.18
N THR A 194 -0.65 3.46 4.85
CA THR A 194 0.45 3.97 5.67
C THR A 194 0.55 5.48 5.52
N PHE A 195 1.48 6.09 6.24
CA PHE A 195 1.80 7.51 6.10
C PHE A 195 3.17 7.64 5.43
N ALA A 196 3.25 8.54 4.43
CA ALA A 196 4.47 8.83 3.68
C ALA A 196 4.84 10.32 3.80
N THR A 197 6.15 10.64 3.66
CA THR A 197 6.68 12.01 3.66
C THR A 197 7.52 12.27 2.43
#